data_cf5d525ab97acef968905b3335a6ea58
#
_entry.id   cf5d525ab97acef968905b3335a6ea58
#
_cell.length_a   1.000
_cell.length_b   1.000
_cell.length_c   1.000
_cell.angle_alpha   90.00
_cell.angle_beta   90.00
_cell.angle_gamma   90.00
#
_symmetry.space_group_name_H-M   'P 1'
#
loop_
_entity.id
_entity.type
_entity.pdbx_description
1 polymer ?
#
loop_
_entity_poly.entity_id
_entity_poly.type
_entity_poly.pdbx_seq_one_letter_code
_entity_poly.pdbx_strand_id
1 'polypeptide(L)'
;MTVHEMSLKEAMEAVDLAAAYDYMSELVSKQAPLSERIIRDLNRLAMIKNSDPHTAGAYRVVEAWPYGSEDQPYVSPFDIQPQMKALIEWAHTASEQLHPVEYAAELHERLVAIHPFVDGNGRTARLVMNLSLTEAGYPVINIQPDAKARQAYMDALGHARSTGDLLPFKVLIGKYTQETMEKRIDLLRRNEDNIAEAQSESDLF
;
A
#
# COMPACT_ATOMS: atom_id res chain seq x y z
N MET A 1 -29.53 -5.29 -11.67
CA MET A 1 -28.34 -4.99 -10.85
C MET A 1 -28.26 -6.11 -9.83
N THR A 2 -27.42 -7.12 -10.07
CA THR A 2 -27.20 -8.23 -9.13
C THR A 2 -26.25 -7.71 -8.06
N VAL A 3 -26.76 -7.53 -6.85
CA VAL A 3 -25.94 -7.30 -5.65
C VAL A 3 -25.18 -8.62 -5.46
N HIS A 4 -23.87 -8.64 -5.72
CA HIS A 4 -23.03 -9.76 -5.29
C HIS A 4 -23.07 -9.74 -3.76
N GLU A 5 -23.60 -10.80 -3.17
CA GLU A 5 -23.50 -11.02 -1.73
C GLU A 5 -22.02 -11.14 -1.38
N MET A 6 -21.51 -10.13 -0.69
CA MET A 6 -20.15 -10.11 -0.17
C MET A 6 -20.02 -11.22 0.89
N SER A 7 -19.03 -12.09 0.74
CA SER A 7 -18.79 -13.14 1.72
C SER A 7 -18.41 -12.53 3.08
N LEU A 8 -18.68 -13.26 4.17
CA LEU A 8 -18.30 -12.82 5.53
C LEU A 8 -16.79 -12.52 5.61
N LYS A 9 -15.98 -13.30 4.92
CA LYS A 9 -14.52 -13.09 4.84
C LYS A 9 -14.19 -11.75 4.19
N GLU A 10 -14.77 -11.43 3.03
CA GLU A 10 -14.55 -10.15 2.34
C GLU A 10 -15.02 -8.97 3.17
N ALA A 11 -16.15 -9.11 3.89
CA ALA A 11 -16.63 -8.08 4.81
C ALA A 11 -15.64 -7.84 5.96
N MET A 12 -15.09 -8.92 6.53
CA MET A 12 -14.08 -8.82 7.60
C MET A 12 -12.78 -8.20 7.08
N GLU A 13 -12.32 -8.57 5.88
CA GLU A 13 -11.15 -7.95 5.23
C GLU A 13 -11.33 -6.45 4.99
N ALA A 14 -12.53 -6.02 4.59
CA ALA A 14 -12.83 -4.61 4.41
C ALA A 14 -12.79 -3.83 5.74
N VAL A 15 -13.31 -4.42 6.83
CA VAL A 15 -13.27 -3.79 8.16
C VAL A 15 -11.84 -3.70 8.70
N ASP A 16 -11.04 -4.75 8.54
CA ASP A 16 -9.63 -4.76 8.93
C ASP A 16 -8.85 -3.69 8.16
N LEU A 17 -9.10 -3.59 6.85
CA LEU A 17 -8.45 -2.60 6.01
C LEU A 17 -8.85 -1.17 6.39
N ALA A 18 -10.12 -0.92 6.72
CA ALA A 18 -10.58 0.38 7.20
C ALA A 18 -9.85 0.81 8.48
N ALA A 19 -9.74 -0.08 9.47
CA ALA A 19 -9.00 0.18 10.70
C ALA A 19 -7.51 0.49 10.45
N ALA A 20 -6.89 -0.18 9.48
CA ALA A 20 -5.52 0.10 9.09
C ALA A 20 -5.37 1.47 8.40
N TYR A 21 -6.34 1.90 7.59
CA TYR A 21 -6.37 3.23 6.99
C TYR A 21 -6.61 4.35 8.03
N ASP A 22 -7.46 4.12 9.03
CA ASP A 22 -7.66 5.07 10.13
C ASP A 22 -6.34 5.28 10.90
N TYR A 23 -5.65 4.19 11.23
CA TYR A 23 -4.34 4.25 11.87
C TYR A 23 -3.29 4.94 10.99
N MET A 24 -3.26 4.66 9.69
CA MET A 24 -2.40 5.35 8.73
C MET A 24 -2.65 6.86 8.73
N SER A 25 -3.92 7.30 8.74
CA SER A 25 -4.30 8.72 8.79
C SER A 25 -3.83 9.39 10.09
N GLU A 26 -3.90 8.68 11.21
CA GLU A 26 -3.37 9.15 12.50
C GLU A 26 -1.85 9.33 12.45
N LEU A 27 -1.11 8.39 11.86
CA LEU A 27 0.34 8.48 11.69
C LEU A 27 0.73 9.71 10.86
N VAL A 28 0.05 9.95 9.74
CA VAL A 28 0.27 11.13 8.89
C VAL A 28 0.04 12.41 9.68
N SER A 29 -1.06 12.52 10.43
CA SER A 29 -1.38 13.70 11.23
C SER A 29 -0.35 13.99 12.33
N LYS A 30 0.29 12.95 12.84
CA LYS A 30 1.33 13.03 13.87
C LYS A 30 2.74 13.17 13.30
N GLN A 31 2.91 13.09 11.99
CA GLN A 31 4.22 13.04 11.32
C GLN A 31 5.14 11.97 11.96
N ALA A 32 4.59 10.79 12.23
CA ALA A 32 5.29 9.72 12.93
C ALA A 32 6.33 9.09 12.01
N PRO A 33 7.63 9.06 12.37
CA PRO A 33 8.66 8.47 11.52
C PRO A 33 8.41 6.98 11.31
N LEU A 34 8.60 6.49 10.08
CA LEU A 34 8.45 5.08 9.74
C LEU A 34 9.35 4.22 10.63
N SER A 35 8.80 3.14 11.15
CA SER A 35 9.50 2.18 12.01
C SER A 35 9.00 0.75 11.78
N GLU A 36 9.79 -0.24 12.20
CA GLU A 36 9.35 -1.65 12.18
C GLU A 36 8.04 -1.84 12.95
N ARG A 37 7.86 -1.12 14.05
CA ARG A 37 6.64 -1.18 14.85
C ARG A 37 5.43 -0.73 14.05
N ILE A 38 5.51 0.37 13.32
CA ILE A 38 4.43 0.87 12.46
C ILE A 38 4.08 -0.18 11.40
N ILE A 39 5.05 -0.77 10.73
CA ILE A 39 4.83 -1.81 9.71
C ILE A 39 4.12 -3.03 10.31
N ARG A 40 4.53 -3.46 11.50
CA ARG A 40 3.90 -4.57 12.21
C ARG A 40 2.48 -4.24 12.70
N ASP A 41 2.25 -3.03 13.18
CA ASP A 41 0.93 -2.57 13.60
C ASP A 41 -0.04 -2.46 12.41
N LEU A 42 0.43 -1.97 11.24
CA LEU A 42 -0.34 -1.97 10.00
C LEU A 42 -0.70 -3.38 9.53
N ASN A 43 0.25 -4.33 9.57
CA ASN A 43 -0.06 -5.73 9.28
C ASN A 43 -1.09 -6.29 10.25
N ARG A 44 -0.90 -6.08 11.54
CA ARG A 44 -1.82 -6.57 12.58
C ARG A 44 -3.24 -6.07 12.35
N LEU A 45 -3.41 -4.77 12.11
CA LEU A 45 -4.74 -4.17 11.88
C LEU A 45 -5.38 -4.69 10.60
N ALA A 46 -4.61 -4.85 9.52
CA ALA A 46 -5.10 -5.34 8.24
C ALA A 46 -5.43 -6.85 8.22
N MET A 47 -5.12 -7.58 9.31
CA MET A 47 -5.20 -9.05 9.34
C MET A 47 -5.97 -9.61 10.54
N ILE A 48 -6.30 -8.80 11.54
CA ILE A 48 -6.70 -9.28 12.87
C ILE A 48 -7.95 -10.16 12.88
N LYS A 49 -8.89 -9.91 11.97
CA LYS A 49 -10.13 -10.70 11.88
C LYS A 49 -10.06 -11.87 10.91
N ASN A 50 -9.03 -11.88 10.06
CA ASN A 50 -8.87 -12.87 8.99
C ASN A 50 -7.67 -13.80 9.17
N SER A 51 -6.90 -13.63 10.23
CA SER A 51 -5.74 -14.46 10.57
C SER A 51 -5.77 -14.86 12.03
N ASP A 52 -4.92 -15.82 12.40
CA ASP A 52 -4.68 -16.10 13.82
C ASP A 52 -4.15 -14.83 14.49
N PRO A 53 -4.80 -14.33 15.55
CA PRO A 53 -4.37 -13.13 16.27
C PRO A 53 -2.92 -13.18 16.78
N HIS A 54 -2.36 -14.39 16.95
CA HIS A 54 -0.97 -14.57 17.37
C HIS A 54 0.04 -14.36 16.24
N THR A 55 -0.38 -14.46 14.99
CA THR A 55 0.47 -14.26 13.81
C THR A 55 0.33 -12.86 13.20
N ALA A 56 -0.77 -12.17 13.45
CA ALA A 56 -1.00 -10.81 12.95
C ALA A 56 0.02 -9.82 13.53
N GLY A 57 0.82 -9.21 12.67
CA GLY A 57 1.93 -8.31 13.05
C GLY A 57 3.17 -9.00 13.60
N ALA A 58 3.21 -10.35 13.64
CA ALA A 58 4.40 -11.11 14.01
C ALA A 58 5.18 -11.54 12.75
N TYR A 59 6.50 -11.49 12.82
CA TYR A 59 7.33 -12.03 11.75
C TYR A 59 7.19 -13.55 11.69
N ARG A 60 7.15 -14.08 10.46
CA ARG A 60 7.10 -15.53 10.24
C ARG A 60 8.38 -16.22 10.74
N VAL A 61 8.20 -17.42 11.19
CA VAL A 61 9.28 -18.32 11.62
C VAL A 61 9.45 -19.52 10.67
N VAL A 62 8.71 -19.50 9.56
CA VAL A 62 8.71 -20.54 8.53
C VAL A 62 9.15 -19.96 7.19
N GLU A 63 9.72 -20.80 6.33
CA GLU A 63 10.04 -20.41 4.96
C GLU A 63 8.77 -20.05 4.18
N ALA A 64 8.91 -19.17 3.20
CA ALA A 64 7.81 -18.75 2.32
C ALA A 64 8.33 -18.60 0.88
N TRP A 65 7.44 -18.87 -0.08
CA TRP A 65 7.74 -18.81 -1.50
C TRP A 65 6.71 -17.96 -2.24
N PRO A 66 7.09 -17.29 -3.32
CA PRO A 66 6.11 -16.72 -4.24
C PRO A 66 5.28 -17.83 -4.87
N TYR A 67 4.02 -17.56 -5.12
CA TYR A 67 3.17 -18.50 -5.83
C TYR A 67 3.75 -18.86 -7.20
N GLY A 68 3.96 -20.14 -7.47
CA GLY A 68 4.52 -20.63 -8.73
C GLY A 68 6.05 -20.49 -8.88
N SER A 69 6.79 -20.19 -7.83
CA SER A 69 8.26 -20.05 -7.83
C SER A 69 8.88 -20.74 -6.60
N GLU A 70 8.75 -22.06 -6.53
CA GLU A 70 9.21 -22.85 -5.39
C GLU A 70 10.74 -22.97 -5.27
N ASP A 71 11.47 -22.57 -6.30
CA ASP A 71 12.92 -22.55 -6.40
C ASP A 71 13.57 -21.26 -5.86
N GLN A 72 12.77 -20.22 -5.62
CA GLN A 72 13.24 -18.90 -5.15
C GLN A 72 12.50 -18.45 -3.89
N PRO A 73 12.88 -18.93 -2.70
CA PRO A 73 12.25 -18.53 -1.46
C PRO A 73 12.39 -17.01 -1.21
N TYR A 74 11.50 -16.46 -0.41
CA TYR A 74 11.68 -15.14 0.19
C TYR A 74 12.84 -15.19 1.21
N VAL A 75 13.16 -14.05 1.81
CA VAL A 75 14.20 -13.95 2.85
C VAL A 75 13.99 -15.03 3.92
N SER A 76 15.09 -15.71 4.32
CA SER A 76 15.03 -16.71 5.39
C SER A 76 14.46 -16.11 6.68
N PRO A 77 13.66 -16.85 7.48
CA PRO A 77 13.15 -16.37 8.76
C PRO A 77 14.22 -15.79 9.70
N PHE A 78 15.44 -16.33 9.66
CA PHE A 78 16.56 -15.84 10.47
C PHE A 78 17.06 -14.46 10.04
N ASP A 79 16.86 -14.10 8.77
CA ASP A 79 17.34 -12.84 8.19
C ASP A 79 16.26 -11.77 8.13
N ILE A 80 15.00 -12.08 8.49
CA ILE A 80 13.91 -11.10 8.44
C ILE A 80 14.21 -9.88 9.32
N GLN A 81 14.60 -10.08 10.57
CA GLN A 81 14.83 -8.99 11.49
C GLN A 81 15.98 -8.06 11.06
N PRO A 82 17.17 -8.55 10.68
CA PRO A 82 18.21 -7.68 10.12
C PRO A 82 17.80 -7.00 8.81
N GLN A 83 17.05 -7.66 7.93
CA GLN A 83 16.56 -7.07 6.69
C GLN A 83 15.52 -5.97 6.95
N MET A 84 14.63 -6.16 7.91
CA MET A 84 13.65 -5.13 8.30
C MET A 84 14.35 -3.91 8.92
N LYS A 85 15.36 -4.12 9.75
CA LYS A 85 16.17 -3.02 10.28
C LYS A 85 16.86 -2.25 9.15
N ALA A 86 17.50 -2.94 8.21
CA ALA A 86 18.14 -2.32 7.05
C ALA A 86 17.11 -1.56 6.17
N LEU A 87 15.90 -2.10 6.02
CA LEU A 87 14.81 -1.41 5.31
C LEU A 87 14.47 -0.06 5.96
N ILE A 88 14.36 -0.02 7.28
CA ILE A 88 14.04 1.23 8.00
C ILE A 88 15.20 2.23 7.90
N GLU A 89 16.46 1.79 8.06
CA GLU A 89 17.62 2.63 7.88
C GLU A 89 17.69 3.21 6.45
N TRP A 90 17.46 2.40 5.45
CA TRP A 90 17.34 2.84 4.06
C TRP A 90 16.19 3.83 3.88
N ALA A 91 15.00 3.54 4.43
CA ALA A 91 13.82 4.37 4.27
C ALA A 91 14.04 5.79 4.78
N HIS A 92 14.68 5.96 5.93
CA HIS A 92 14.99 7.28 6.48
C HIS A 92 15.89 8.11 5.56
N THR A 93 16.89 7.48 4.95
CA THR A 93 17.80 8.19 4.02
C THR A 93 17.14 8.43 2.67
N ALA A 94 16.43 7.43 2.14
CA ALA A 94 15.83 7.48 0.81
C ALA A 94 14.66 8.47 0.72
N SER A 95 13.91 8.67 1.82
CA SER A 95 12.82 9.64 1.87
C SER A 95 13.26 11.08 1.63
N GLU A 96 14.51 11.41 1.93
CA GLU A 96 15.10 12.73 1.69
C GLU A 96 15.75 12.88 0.30
N GLN A 97 16.07 11.77 -0.37
CA GLN A 97 16.85 11.74 -1.60
C GLN A 97 16.04 11.44 -2.85
N LEU A 98 15.00 10.61 -2.71
CA LEU A 98 14.19 10.17 -3.84
C LEU A 98 12.95 11.04 -4.01
N HIS A 99 12.46 11.09 -5.25
CA HIS A 99 11.12 11.62 -5.49
C HIS A 99 10.08 10.80 -4.70
N PRO A 100 9.08 11.43 -4.02
CA PRO A 100 8.17 10.73 -3.11
C PRO A 100 7.47 9.51 -3.73
N VAL A 101 7.10 9.57 -5.01
CA VAL A 101 6.45 8.45 -5.71
C VAL A 101 7.45 7.30 -5.97
N GLU A 102 8.70 7.61 -6.29
CA GLU A 102 9.75 6.60 -6.45
C GLU A 102 10.09 5.94 -5.12
N TYR A 103 10.22 6.75 -4.05
CA TYR A 103 10.43 6.28 -2.71
C TYR A 103 9.32 5.32 -2.26
N ALA A 104 8.05 5.72 -2.45
CA ALA A 104 6.90 4.91 -2.09
C ALA A 104 6.87 3.56 -2.83
N ALA A 105 7.16 3.57 -4.14
CA ALA A 105 7.22 2.36 -4.94
C ALA A 105 8.36 1.44 -4.50
N GLU A 106 9.54 1.98 -4.24
CA GLU A 106 10.70 1.20 -3.82
C GLU A 106 10.53 0.65 -2.41
N LEU A 107 9.96 1.42 -1.48
CA LEU A 107 9.63 0.98 -0.13
C LEU A 107 8.66 -0.21 -0.15
N HIS A 108 7.63 -0.13 -1.00
CA HIS A 108 6.68 -1.23 -1.22
C HIS A 108 7.38 -2.49 -1.71
N GLU A 109 8.19 -2.38 -2.77
CA GLU A 109 8.87 -3.53 -3.37
C GLU A 109 9.83 -4.20 -2.38
N ARG A 110 10.67 -3.42 -1.69
CA ARG A 110 11.60 -3.93 -0.69
C ARG A 110 10.89 -4.68 0.43
N LEU A 111 9.74 -4.18 0.90
CA LEU A 111 8.95 -4.85 1.93
C LEU A 111 8.35 -6.17 1.39
N VAL A 112 7.87 -6.18 0.15
CA VAL A 112 7.37 -7.40 -0.50
C VAL A 112 8.49 -8.40 -0.71
N ALA A 113 9.70 -7.96 -1.07
CA ALA A 113 10.86 -8.84 -1.27
C ALA A 113 11.31 -9.53 0.04
N ILE A 114 11.27 -8.83 1.17
CA ILE A 114 11.53 -9.42 2.49
C ILE A 114 10.44 -10.43 2.87
N HIS A 115 9.17 -10.10 2.59
CA HIS A 115 8.00 -10.92 2.91
C HIS A 115 7.94 -11.34 4.39
N PRO A 116 7.93 -10.39 5.33
CA PRO A 116 8.24 -10.70 6.72
C PRO A 116 7.12 -11.41 7.49
N PHE A 117 5.87 -11.37 7.00
CA PHE A 117 4.70 -11.92 7.71
C PHE A 117 4.23 -13.24 7.12
N VAL A 118 3.46 -14.00 7.90
CA VAL A 118 2.82 -15.24 7.41
C VAL A 118 1.78 -14.93 6.34
N ASP A 119 1.02 -13.86 6.53
CA ASP A 119 0.03 -13.37 5.54
C ASP A 119 -0.05 -11.83 5.58
N GLY A 120 -0.72 -11.25 4.57
CA GLY A 120 -0.96 -9.81 4.49
C GLY A 120 0.22 -8.98 3.99
N ASN A 121 1.34 -9.57 3.55
CA ASN A 121 2.52 -8.82 3.09
C ASN A 121 2.19 -7.82 1.99
N GLY A 122 1.42 -8.21 0.98
CA GLY A 122 1.01 -7.32 -0.10
C GLY A 122 0.07 -6.20 0.38
N ARG A 123 -0.85 -6.48 1.33
CA ARG A 123 -1.71 -5.47 1.95
C ARG A 123 -0.90 -4.47 2.76
N THR A 124 0.00 -4.96 3.59
CA THR A 124 0.90 -4.14 4.41
C THR A 124 1.80 -3.27 3.54
N ALA A 125 2.39 -3.81 2.48
CA ALA A 125 3.24 -3.05 1.56
C ALA A 125 2.47 -1.92 0.88
N ARG A 126 1.22 -2.16 0.46
CA ARG A 126 0.36 -1.09 -0.10
C ARG A 126 -0.03 -0.04 0.93
N LEU A 127 -0.28 -0.41 2.19
CA LEU A 127 -0.53 0.54 3.27
C LEU A 127 0.70 1.41 3.55
N VAL A 128 1.88 0.82 3.65
CA VAL A 128 3.14 1.54 3.88
C VAL A 128 3.48 2.46 2.69
N MET A 129 3.26 2.01 1.46
CA MET A 129 3.38 2.85 0.26
C MET A 129 2.41 4.05 0.32
N ASN A 130 1.15 3.82 0.66
CA ASN A 130 0.15 4.88 0.76
C ASN A 130 0.41 5.82 1.95
N LEU A 131 0.95 5.32 3.05
CA LEU A 131 1.43 6.14 4.17
C LEU A 131 2.45 7.17 3.65
N SER A 132 3.51 6.69 2.99
CA SER A 132 4.57 7.57 2.48
C SER A 132 4.09 8.54 1.39
N LEU A 133 3.18 8.12 0.50
CA LEU A 133 2.55 9.01 -0.48
C LEU A 133 1.74 10.12 0.21
N THR A 134 0.93 9.76 1.22
CA THR A 134 0.07 10.72 1.92
C THR A 134 0.89 11.70 2.75
N GLU A 135 1.96 11.26 3.40
CA GLU A 135 2.93 12.13 4.10
C GLU A 135 3.55 13.17 3.17
N ALA A 136 3.76 12.81 1.90
CA ALA A 136 4.27 13.70 0.86
C ALA A 136 3.17 14.55 0.16
N GLY A 137 1.91 14.47 0.61
CA GLY A 137 0.79 15.24 0.06
C GLY A 137 0.10 14.62 -1.15
N TYR A 138 0.47 13.40 -1.54
CA TYR A 138 -0.20 12.66 -2.61
C TYR A 138 -1.48 11.96 -2.10
N PRO A 139 -2.47 11.72 -2.98
CA PRO A 139 -3.65 10.96 -2.61
C PRO A 139 -3.30 9.49 -2.39
N VAL A 140 -4.11 8.81 -1.58
CA VAL A 140 -4.12 7.35 -1.51
C VAL A 140 -4.41 6.79 -2.89
N ILE A 141 -3.56 5.87 -3.36
CA ILE A 141 -3.75 5.17 -4.62
C ILE A 141 -4.31 3.77 -4.36
N ASN A 142 -5.17 3.32 -5.26
CA ASN A 142 -5.70 1.96 -5.24
C ASN A 142 -5.31 1.24 -6.52
N ILE A 143 -4.62 0.11 -6.38
CA ILE A 143 -4.34 -0.77 -7.51
C ILE A 143 -5.67 -1.43 -7.89
N GLN A 144 -6.14 -1.19 -9.12
CA GLN A 144 -7.44 -1.65 -9.57
C GLN A 144 -7.60 -3.16 -9.40
N PRO A 145 -8.80 -3.63 -8.98
CA PRO A 145 -9.01 -5.04 -8.69
C PRO A 145 -9.22 -5.91 -9.94
N ASP A 146 -9.27 -5.30 -11.13
CA ASP A 146 -9.47 -6.05 -12.37
C ASP A 146 -8.26 -6.94 -12.70
N ALA A 147 -8.51 -8.01 -13.46
CA ALA A 147 -7.51 -9.02 -13.77
C ALA A 147 -6.29 -8.45 -14.51
N LYS A 148 -6.48 -7.45 -15.38
CA LYS A 148 -5.41 -6.85 -16.17
C LYS A 148 -4.48 -6.00 -15.27
N ALA A 149 -5.06 -5.17 -14.40
CA ALA A 149 -4.29 -4.36 -13.47
C ALA A 149 -3.53 -5.24 -12.46
N ARG A 150 -4.19 -6.29 -11.95
CA ARG A 150 -3.55 -7.27 -11.09
C ARG A 150 -2.38 -7.97 -11.77
N GLN A 151 -2.56 -8.39 -13.03
CA GLN A 151 -1.49 -9.04 -13.80
C GLN A 151 -0.31 -8.08 -14.00
N ALA A 152 -0.55 -6.84 -14.45
CA ALA A 152 0.50 -5.84 -14.64
C ALA A 152 1.29 -5.57 -13.34
N TYR A 153 0.60 -5.53 -12.20
CA TYR A 153 1.23 -5.38 -10.89
C TYR A 153 2.11 -6.59 -10.53
N MET A 154 1.62 -7.81 -10.73
CA MET A 154 2.37 -9.03 -10.45
C MET A 154 3.56 -9.20 -11.39
N ASP A 155 3.41 -8.86 -12.68
CA ASP A 155 4.49 -8.90 -13.67
C ASP A 155 5.60 -7.91 -13.32
N ALA A 156 5.25 -6.68 -12.92
CA ALA A 156 6.23 -5.67 -12.52
C ALA A 156 7.02 -6.08 -11.27
N LEU A 157 6.36 -6.68 -10.26
CA LEU A 157 7.03 -7.23 -9.07
C LEU A 157 7.89 -8.45 -9.41
N GLY A 158 7.39 -9.34 -10.26
CA GLY A 158 8.14 -10.51 -10.73
C GLY A 158 9.40 -10.10 -11.52
N HIS A 159 9.29 -9.07 -12.36
CA HIS A 159 10.42 -8.50 -13.08
C HIS A 159 11.47 -7.92 -12.10
N ALA A 160 11.04 -7.07 -11.16
CA ALA A 160 11.93 -6.49 -10.15
C ALA A 160 12.67 -7.58 -9.37
N ARG A 161 11.96 -8.64 -8.95
CA ARG A 161 12.54 -9.76 -8.21
C ARG A 161 13.58 -10.53 -9.03
N SER A 162 13.31 -10.79 -10.32
CA SER A 162 14.17 -11.63 -11.17
C SER A 162 15.39 -10.90 -11.74
N THR A 163 15.29 -9.59 -11.94
CA THR A 163 16.32 -8.79 -12.62
C THR A 163 16.97 -7.74 -11.71
N GLY A 164 16.34 -7.38 -10.59
CA GLY A 164 16.72 -6.22 -9.77
C GLY A 164 16.29 -4.86 -10.36
N ASP A 165 15.65 -4.84 -11.53
CA ASP A 165 15.19 -3.61 -12.17
C ASP A 165 13.78 -3.22 -11.64
N LEU A 166 13.71 -2.14 -10.86
CA LEU A 166 12.49 -1.59 -10.30
C LEU A 166 11.77 -0.62 -11.23
N LEU A 167 12.35 -0.24 -12.35
CA LEU A 167 11.79 0.81 -13.20
C LEU A 167 10.35 0.49 -13.67
N PRO A 168 10.01 -0.72 -14.13
CA PRO A 168 8.63 -1.04 -14.51
C PRO A 168 7.63 -0.86 -13.36
N PHE A 169 8.00 -1.21 -12.13
CA PHE A 169 7.15 -1.03 -10.97
C PHE A 169 7.00 0.44 -10.57
N LYS A 170 8.09 1.22 -10.57
CA LYS A 170 8.08 2.67 -10.33
C LYS A 170 7.17 3.39 -11.35
N VAL A 171 7.28 3.06 -12.63
CA VAL A 171 6.42 3.60 -13.70
C VAL A 171 4.95 3.25 -13.45
N LEU A 172 4.65 2.02 -13.06
CA LEU A 172 3.29 1.59 -12.76
C LEU A 172 2.67 2.39 -11.60
N ILE A 173 3.40 2.56 -10.49
CA ILE A 173 2.95 3.35 -9.33
C ILE A 173 2.80 4.83 -9.70
N GLY A 174 3.74 5.38 -10.47
CA GLY A 174 3.66 6.74 -10.99
C GLY A 174 2.39 6.98 -11.82
N LYS A 175 2.05 6.03 -12.69
CA LYS A 175 0.81 6.08 -13.49
C LYS A 175 -0.44 6.08 -12.61
N TYR A 176 -0.54 5.18 -11.61
CA TYR A 176 -1.68 5.14 -10.68
C TYR A 176 -1.79 6.43 -9.87
N THR A 177 -0.66 7.00 -9.45
CA THR A 177 -0.63 8.28 -8.74
C THR A 177 -1.15 9.41 -9.62
N GLN A 178 -0.67 9.52 -10.85
CA GLN A 178 -1.13 10.52 -11.82
C GLN A 178 -2.62 10.40 -12.11
N GLU A 179 -3.11 9.21 -12.46
CA GLU A 179 -4.53 8.96 -12.73
C GLU A 179 -5.44 9.32 -11.55
N THR A 180 -4.96 9.05 -10.32
CA THR A 180 -5.73 9.38 -9.10
C THR A 180 -5.76 10.88 -8.86
N MET A 181 -4.65 11.58 -9.10
CA MET A 181 -4.58 13.04 -9.00
C MET A 181 -5.49 13.72 -10.04
N GLU A 182 -5.45 13.27 -11.30
CA GLU A 182 -6.31 13.79 -12.37
C GLU A 182 -7.79 13.64 -12.03
N LYS A 183 -8.21 12.45 -11.58
CA LYS A 183 -9.60 12.22 -11.13
C LYS A 183 -10.01 13.13 -9.97
N ARG A 184 -9.09 13.39 -9.04
CA ARG A 184 -9.35 14.29 -7.90
C ARG A 184 -9.48 15.73 -8.33
N ILE A 185 -8.64 16.19 -9.25
CA ILE A 185 -8.71 17.54 -9.83
C ILE A 185 -10.04 17.73 -10.57
N ASP A 186 -10.45 16.77 -11.38
CA ASP A 186 -11.72 16.83 -12.11
C ASP A 186 -12.93 16.86 -11.15
N LEU A 187 -12.87 16.12 -10.06
CA LEU A 187 -13.92 16.16 -9.03
C LEU A 187 -13.99 17.52 -8.34
N LEU A 188 -12.86 18.12 -7.99
CA LEU A 188 -12.79 19.44 -7.36
C LEU A 188 -13.33 20.52 -8.29
N ARG A 189 -12.98 20.52 -9.58
CA ARG A 189 -13.49 21.45 -10.58
C ARG A 189 -15.02 21.38 -10.70
N ARG A 190 -15.57 20.17 -10.80
CA ARG A 190 -17.04 19.97 -10.83
C ARG A 190 -17.73 20.50 -9.57
N ASN A 191 -17.12 20.33 -8.41
CA ASN A 191 -17.68 20.87 -7.17
C ASN A 191 -17.64 22.40 -7.15
N GLU A 192 -16.57 23.03 -7.65
CA GLU A 192 -16.48 24.49 -7.79
C GLU A 192 -17.57 25.03 -8.73
N ASP A 193 -17.77 24.39 -9.89
CA ASP A 193 -18.82 24.75 -10.85
C ASP A 193 -20.22 24.64 -10.22
N ASN A 194 -20.53 23.54 -9.52
CA ASN A 194 -21.79 23.33 -8.84
C ASN A 194 -22.06 24.41 -7.74
N ILE A 195 -21.03 24.78 -6.99
CA ILE A 195 -21.12 25.82 -5.96
C ILE A 195 -21.40 27.18 -6.60
N ALA A 196 -20.73 27.52 -7.71
CA ALA A 196 -20.94 28.76 -8.44
C ALA A 196 -22.36 28.86 -9.03
N GLU A 197 -22.87 27.74 -9.59
CA GLU A 197 -24.27 27.68 -10.07
C GLU A 197 -25.28 27.90 -8.94
N ALA A 198 -25.12 27.21 -7.81
CA ALA A 198 -26.01 27.35 -6.66
C ALA A 198 -26.00 28.77 -6.06
N GLN A 199 -24.84 29.42 -6.04
CA GLN A 199 -24.72 30.82 -5.61
C GLN A 199 -25.44 31.78 -6.56
N SER A 200 -25.29 31.58 -7.88
CA SER A 200 -25.95 32.42 -8.89
C SER A 200 -27.47 32.29 -8.86
N GLU A 201 -28.01 31.11 -8.53
CA GLU A 201 -29.46 30.91 -8.36
C GLU A 201 -29.99 31.57 -7.09
N SER A 202 -29.20 31.56 -6.00
CA SER A 202 -29.63 32.22 -4.75
C SER A 202 -29.62 33.75 -4.81
N ASP A 203 -28.82 34.37 -5.68
CA ASP A 203 -28.76 35.80 -5.89
C ASP A 203 -29.91 36.34 -6.78
N LEU A 204 -30.72 35.44 -7.36
CA LEU A 204 -31.87 35.76 -8.19
C LEU A 204 -33.19 35.85 -7.41
N PHE A 205 -33.20 35.58 -6.13
CA PHE A 205 -34.36 35.64 -5.22
C PHE A 205 -34.10 36.58 -4.05
#